data_573663bdfc8c53cea3fe8e31f5e47b25
#
_entry.id   573663bdfc8c53cea3fe8e31f5e47b25
#
_cell.length_a   1.000
_cell.length_b   1.000
_cell.length_c   1.000
_cell.angle_alpha   90.00
_cell.angle_beta   90.00
_cell.angle_gamma   90.00
#
_symmetry.space_group_name_H-M   'P 1'
#
loop_
_entity.id
_entity.type
_entity.pdbx_description
1 polymer ?
#
loop_
_entity_poly.entity_id
_entity_poly.type
_entity_poly.pdbx_seq_one_letter_code
_entity_poly.pdbx_strand_id
1 'polypeptide(L)'
;HLSIRRQRQMCIRDSISAKEVEEKVFRAIHDQIELVINLENALAMIERLPSQNRKAFNYEAQITKLEEEIERYQKLKLRLYEDLSDGVIDKAEYFEFRNSYTKIIEDKQEALLRVRKEMKQTVTTGTTERNWVTLFKQYENIEELNRRVLMALVDRILIHENHTIEIIFKYRDEYQQTLEYVLGYADELAIAV
;
A
#
# COMPACT_ATOMS: atom_id res chain seq x y z
N HIS A 1 -11.73 72.36 3.81
CA HIS A 1 -12.02 70.96 3.77
C HIS A 1 -11.27 70.34 2.60
N LEU A 2 -10.07 69.78 2.87
CA LEU A 2 -9.27 69.04 1.94
C LEU A 2 -9.65 67.51 2.14
N SER A 3 -10.50 66.99 1.25
CA SER A 3 -10.81 65.59 1.18
C SER A 3 -9.62 64.90 0.53
N ILE A 4 -8.77 64.24 1.32
CA ILE A 4 -7.73 63.38 0.85
C ILE A 4 -8.43 62.04 0.46
N ARG A 5 -8.84 61.93 -0.80
CA ARG A 5 -9.11 60.61 -1.40
C ARG A 5 -7.79 59.85 -1.44
N ARG A 6 -7.52 59.05 -0.43
CA ARG A 6 -6.56 57.93 -0.57
C ARG A 6 -7.11 56.99 -1.64
N GLN A 7 -6.67 57.22 -2.86
CA GLN A 7 -6.75 56.16 -3.87
C GLN A 7 -5.96 54.99 -3.32
N ARG A 8 -6.66 53.91 -2.95
CA ARG A 8 -6.06 52.61 -2.88
C ARG A 8 -5.54 52.30 -4.29
N GLN A 9 -4.27 52.58 -4.52
CA GLN A 9 -3.54 51.84 -5.58
C GLN A 9 -3.53 50.40 -5.14
N MET A 10 -4.56 49.65 -5.53
CA MET A 10 -4.45 48.22 -5.61
C MET A 10 -3.30 47.96 -6.56
N CYS A 11 -2.23 47.34 -6.07
CA CYS A 11 -1.10 46.91 -6.85
C CYS A 11 -1.61 45.87 -7.84
N ILE A 12 -1.94 46.29 -9.05
CA ILE A 12 -2.37 45.47 -10.18
C ILE A 12 -1.20 44.56 -10.63
N ARG A 13 0.00 44.73 -10.06
CA ARG A 13 1.21 43.98 -10.39
C ARG A 13 1.32 42.58 -9.77
N ASP A 14 0.51 42.27 -8.78
CA ASP A 14 0.64 41.02 -8.00
C ASP A 14 -0.60 40.13 -8.08
N SER A 15 -1.42 40.25 -9.12
CA SER A 15 -2.54 39.36 -9.32
C SER A 15 -2.26 38.39 -10.45
N ILE A 16 -2.16 37.09 -10.10
CA ILE A 16 -2.19 36.01 -11.11
C ILE A 16 -3.59 35.95 -11.74
N SER A 17 -3.70 35.81 -13.04
CA SER A 17 -5.00 35.72 -13.70
C SER A 17 -5.66 34.35 -13.43
N ALA A 18 -6.98 34.32 -13.30
CA ALA A 18 -7.73 33.08 -13.11
C ALA A 18 -7.42 32.05 -14.23
N LYS A 19 -7.29 32.52 -15.47
CA LYS A 19 -6.94 31.67 -16.61
C LYS A 19 -5.55 31.05 -16.48
N GLU A 20 -4.57 31.83 -16.03
CA GLU A 20 -3.21 31.35 -15.81
C GLU A 20 -3.15 30.30 -14.68
N VAL A 21 -3.92 30.49 -13.61
CA VAL A 21 -4.07 29.50 -12.53
C VAL A 21 -4.68 28.20 -13.10
N GLU A 22 -5.77 28.32 -13.85
CA GLU A 22 -6.46 27.19 -14.45
C GLU A 22 -5.54 26.39 -15.36
N GLU A 23 -4.79 27.04 -16.25
CA GLU A 23 -3.84 26.39 -17.16
C GLU A 23 -2.71 25.67 -16.40
N LYS A 24 -2.15 26.28 -15.34
CA LYS A 24 -1.10 25.67 -14.52
C LYS A 24 -1.64 24.47 -13.73
N VAL A 25 -2.83 24.60 -13.15
CA VAL A 25 -3.49 23.53 -12.42
C VAL A 25 -3.83 22.36 -13.36
N PHE A 26 -4.34 22.65 -14.54
CA PHE A 26 -4.65 21.63 -15.55
C PHE A 26 -3.40 20.82 -15.92
N ARG A 27 -2.30 21.50 -16.25
CA ARG A 27 -1.03 20.82 -16.58
C ARG A 27 -0.54 19.95 -15.43
N ALA A 28 -0.52 20.47 -14.22
CA ALA A 28 -0.06 19.71 -13.06
C ALA A 28 -0.92 18.48 -12.76
N ILE A 29 -2.24 18.56 -12.99
CA ILE A 29 -3.13 17.40 -12.87
C ILE A 29 -2.83 16.38 -13.98
N HIS A 30 -2.63 16.84 -15.21
CA HIS A 30 -2.28 15.96 -16.33
C HIS A 30 -0.96 15.24 -16.09
N ASP A 31 0.08 15.97 -15.67
CA ASP A 31 1.40 15.42 -15.36
C ASP A 31 1.30 14.39 -14.21
N GLN A 32 0.49 14.68 -13.19
CA GLN A 32 0.28 13.74 -12.07
C GLN A 32 -0.45 12.46 -12.52
N ILE A 33 -1.42 12.57 -13.41
CA ILE A 33 -2.11 11.41 -13.99
C ILE A 33 -1.12 10.54 -14.76
N GLU A 34 -0.28 11.14 -15.59
CA GLU A 34 0.75 10.43 -16.35
C GLU A 34 1.74 9.71 -15.42
N LEU A 35 2.19 10.38 -14.36
CA LEU A 35 3.06 9.77 -13.35
C LEU A 35 2.41 8.56 -12.66
N VAL A 36 1.13 8.64 -12.34
CA VAL A 36 0.38 7.53 -11.72
C VAL A 36 0.24 6.35 -12.69
N ILE A 37 -0.01 6.61 -13.97
CA ILE A 37 -0.10 5.56 -15.01
C ILE A 37 1.27 4.88 -15.19
N ASN A 38 2.35 5.65 -15.24
CA ASN A 38 3.69 5.11 -15.34
C ASN A 38 4.07 4.26 -14.12
N LEU A 39 3.66 4.70 -12.93
CA LEU A 39 3.84 3.95 -11.69
C LEU A 39 3.08 2.62 -11.72
N GLU A 40 1.85 2.59 -12.22
CA GLU A 40 1.07 1.37 -12.40
C GLU A 40 1.75 0.39 -13.37
N ASN A 41 2.25 0.89 -14.50
CA ASN A 41 2.98 0.06 -15.46
C ASN A 41 4.23 -0.57 -14.82
N ALA A 42 4.99 0.22 -14.06
CA ALA A 42 6.15 -0.29 -13.31
C ALA A 42 5.76 -1.39 -12.32
N LEU A 43 4.65 -1.21 -11.59
CA LEU A 43 4.12 -2.22 -10.67
C LEU A 43 3.74 -3.52 -11.39
N ALA A 44 3.07 -3.42 -12.56
CA ALA A 44 2.72 -4.58 -13.37
C ALA A 44 3.96 -5.34 -13.87
N MET A 45 5.06 -4.63 -14.12
CA MET A 45 6.34 -5.25 -14.45
C MET A 45 6.96 -5.96 -13.23
N ILE A 46 6.95 -5.32 -12.05
CA ILE A 46 7.45 -5.92 -10.80
C ILE A 46 6.70 -7.22 -10.49
N GLU A 47 5.38 -7.25 -10.64
CA GLU A 47 4.56 -8.45 -10.40
C GLU A 47 4.99 -9.65 -11.26
N ARG A 48 5.57 -9.40 -12.43
CA ARG A 48 6.07 -10.43 -13.36
C ARG A 48 7.50 -10.85 -13.08
N LEU A 49 8.22 -10.17 -12.18
CA LEU A 49 9.61 -10.52 -11.88
C LEU A 49 9.72 -11.92 -11.25
N PRO A 50 10.70 -12.72 -11.66
CA PRO A 50 10.94 -14.05 -11.07
C PRO A 50 11.19 -14.01 -9.56
N SER A 51 11.73 -12.91 -9.05
CA SER A 51 11.96 -12.68 -7.62
C SER A 51 10.65 -12.64 -6.82
N GLN A 52 9.58 -12.05 -7.36
CA GLN A 52 8.27 -12.01 -6.72
C GLN A 52 7.62 -13.40 -6.65
N ASN A 53 7.65 -14.14 -7.76
CA ASN A 53 7.15 -15.51 -7.79
C ASN A 53 7.89 -16.41 -6.79
N ARG A 54 9.21 -16.24 -6.67
CA ARG A 54 10.04 -17.00 -5.71
C ARG A 54 9.72 -16.63 -4.26
N LYS A 55 9.47 -15.36 -3.95
CA LYS A 55 9.05 -14.93 -2.61
C LYS A 55 7.68 -15.51 -2.25
N ALA A 56 6.70 -15.41 -3.14
CA ALA A 56 5.37 -15.99 -2.94
C ALA A 56 5.44 -17.49 -2.67
N PHE A 57 6.17 -18.23 -3.50
CA PHE A 57 6.39 -19.67 -3.34
C PHE A 57 7.04 -20.04 -1.98
N ASN A 58 8.02 -19.22 -1.53
CA ASN A 58 8.65 -19.46 -0.23
C ASN A 58 7.68 -19.26 0.93
N TYR A 59 6.80 -18.25 0.88
CA TYR A 59 5.77 -18.04 1.91
C TYR A 59 4.76 -19.21 1.92
N GLU A 60 4.29 -19.64 0.77
CA GLU A 60 3.38 -20.79 0.65
C GLU A 60 3.99 -22.07 1.23
N ALA A 61 5.24 -22.36 0.91
CA ALA A 61 5.96 -23.49 1.46
C ALA A 61 6.10 -23.44 3.00
N GLN A 62 6.36 -22.25 3.56
CA GLN A 62 6.42 -22.06 5.01
C GLN A 62 5.07 -22.23 5.67
N ILE A 63 4.00 -21.69 5.07
CA ILE A 63 2.62 -21.85 5.56
C ILE A 63 2.24 -23.32 5.60
N THR A 64 2.40 -24.04 4.49
CA THR A 64 2.10 -25.47 4.39
C THR A 64 2.85 -26.29 5.46
N LYS A 65 4.14 -26.02 5.63
CA LYS A 65 4.93 -26.70 6.66
C LYS A 65 4.40 -26.46 8.08
N LEU A 66 4.05 -25.21 8.40
CA LEU A 66 3.51 -24.88 9.72
C LEU A 66 2.14 -25.54 9.96
N GLU A 67 1.29 -25.58 8.94
CA GLU A 67 -0.02 -26.24 8.99
C GLU A 67 0.12 -27.76 9.21
N GLU A 68 1.01 -28.43 8.48
CA GLU A 68 1.31 -29.86 8.66
C GLU A 68 1.84 -30.14 10.06
N GLU A 69 2.71 -29.29 10.59
CA GLU A 69 3.25 -29.44 11.94
C GLU A 69 2.16 -29.26 13.00
N ILE A 70 1.27 -28.28 12.86
CA ILE A 70 0.12 -28.06 13.76
C ILE A 70 -0.78 -29.31 13.75
N GLU A 71 -1.14 -29.81 12.56
CA GLU A 71 -1.95 -31.01 12.41
C GLU A 71 -1.32 -32.24 13.08
N ARG A 72 0.01 -32.40 12.89
CA ARG A 72 0.77 -33.48 13.52
C ARG A 72 0.67 -33.42 15.05
N TYR A 73 0.91 -32.24 15.66
CA TYR A 73 0.84 -32.11 17.13
C TYR A 73 -0.58 -32.22 17.65
N GLN A 74 -1.59 -31.83 16.89
CA GLN A 74 -3.00 -32.07 17.24
C GLN A 74 -3.32 -33.57 17.27
N LYS A 75 -2.84 -34.34 16.28
CA LYS A 75 -2.99 -35.78 16.25
C LYS A 75 -2.28 -36.45 17.44
N LEU A 76 -1.05 -36.03 17.76
CA LEU A 76 -0.33 -36.55 18.92
C LEU A 76 -1.06 -36.24 20.22
N LYS A 77 -1.61 -35.04 20.37
CA LYS A 77 -2.39 -34.64 21.54
C LYS A 77 -3.66 -35.49 21.71
N LEU A 78 -4.32 -35.87 20.62
CA LEU A 78 -5.48 -36.77 20.66
C LEU A 78 -5.10 -38.19 21.13
N ARG A 79 -3.96 -38.72 20.68
CA ARG A 79 -3.46 -40.07 21.07
C ARG A 79 -3.10 -40.15 22.55
N LEU A 80 -2.72 -39.05 23.21
CA LEU A 80 -2.41 -39.06 24.64
C LEU A 80 -3.54 -39.61 25.52
N TYR A 81 -4.80 -39.44 25.11
CA TYR A 81 -5.93 -39.97 25.83
C TYR A 81 -6.01 -41.49 25.70
N GLU A 82 -5.69 -42.05 24.52
CA GLU A 82 -5.62 -43.48 24.28
C GLU A 82 -4.47 -44.08 25.10
N ASP A 83 -3.29 -43.49 25.06
CA ASP A 83 -2.08 -43.91 25.78
C ASP A 83 -2.33 -43.92 27.32
N LEU A 84 -3.06 -42.92 27.84
CA LEU A 84 -3.49 -42.92 29.25
C LEU A 84 -4.49 -44.01 29.56
N SER A 85 -5.46 -44.27 28.68
CA SER A 85 -6.48 -45.29 28.84
C SER A 85 -5.88 -46.73 28.82
N ASP A 86 -4.88 -46.88 27.99
CA ASP A 86 -4.16 -48.15 27.83
C ASP A 86 -3.07 -48.38 28.90
N GLY A 87 -2.88 -47.38 29.78
CA GLY A 87 -1.88 -47.44 30.86
C GLY A 87 -0.44 -47.31 30.37
N VAL A 88 -0.22 -46.83 29.16
CA VAL A 88 1.13 -46.59 28.58
C VAL A 88 1.80 -45.42 29.26
N ILE A 89 1.01 -44.37 29.62
CA ILE A 89 1.47 -43.22 30.37
C ILE A 89 0.62 -43.05 31.63
N ASP A 90 1.19 -42.40 32.66
CA ASP A 90 0.47 -42.04 33.86
C ASP A 90 -0.24 -40.66 33.73
N LYS A 91 -1.03 -40.30 34.76
CA LYS A 91 -1.74 -39.02 34.75
C LYS A 91 -0.82 -37.81 34.78
N ALA A 92 0.33 -37.89 35.42
CA ALA A 92 1.28 -36.77 35.49
C ALA A 92 1.93 -36.55 34.12
N GLU A 93 2.39 -37.61 33.51
CA GLU A 93 2.95 -37.61 32.15
C GLU A 93 1.92 -37.12 31.13
N TYR A 94 0.65 -37.56 31.24
CA TYR A 94 -0.42 -37.06 30.38
C TYR A 94 -0.58 -35.53 30.43
N PHE A 95 -0.62 -34.97 31.64
CA PHE A 95 -0.75 -33.51 31.79
C PHE A 95 0.48 -32.77 31.29
N GLU A 96 1.67 -33.29 31.51
CA GLU A 96 2.92 -32.71 31.03
C GLU A 96 2.97 -32.68 29.51
N PHE A 97 2.74 -33.80 28.86
CA PHE A 97 2.73 -33.88 27.37
C PHE A 97 1.61 -33.06 26.77
N ARG A 98 0.41 -33.10 27.34
CA ARG A 98 -0.72 -32.30 26.89
C ARG A 98 -0.41 -30.80 26.92
N ASN A 99 0.19 -30.33 28.02
CA ASN A 99 0.57 -28.90 28.16
C ASN A 99 1.68 -28.56 27.16
N SER A 100 2.67 -29.42 27.02
CA SER A 100 3.76 -29.24 26.05
C SER A 100 3.24 -29.14 24.60
N TYR A 101 2.40 -30.09 24.19
CA TYR A 101 1.82 -30.06 22.84
C TYR A 101 0.89 -28.87 22.64
N THR A 102 0.14 -28.46 23.67
CA THR A 102 -0.70 -27.26 23.57
C THR A 102 0.16 -26.02 23.32
N LYS A 103 1.23 -25.84 24.07
CA LYS A 103 2.16 -24.74 23.89
C LYS A 103 2.81 -24.74 22.50
N ILE A 104 3.25 -25.90 22.04
CA ILE A 104 3.87 -26.01 20.68
C ILE A 104 2.84 -25.63 19.60
N ILE A 105 1.58 -26.04 19.74
CA ILE A 105 0.51 -25.69 18.78
C ILE A 105 0.28 -24.18 18.79
N GLU A 106 0.19 -23.56 19.98
CA GLU A 106 0.00 -22.11 20.13
C GLU A 106 1.16 -21.33 19.50
N ASP A 107 2.42 -21.68 19.80
CA ASP A 107 3.61 -21.04 19.24
C ASP A 107 3.64 -21.13 17.70
N LYS A 108 3.24 -22.31 17.14
CA LYS A 108 3.18 -22.49 15.68
C LYS A 108 2.02 -21.72 15.03
N GLN A 109 0.87 -21.63 15.70
CA GLN A 109 -0.26 -20.82 15.24
C GLN A 109 0.11 -19.32 15.20
N GLU A 110 0.83 -18.83 16.21
CA GLU A 110 1.35 -17.44 16.18
C GLU A 110 2.36 -17.24 15.03
N ALA A 111 3.27 -18.21 14.81
CA ALA A 111 4.21 -18.15 13.68
C ALA A 111 3.46 -18.13 12.34
N LEU A 112 2.43 -18.96 12.18
CA LEU A 112 1.58 -19.00 10.99
C LEU A 112 0.89 -17.65 10.72
N LEU A 113 0.35 -17.02 11.78
CA LEU A 113 -0.26 -15.71 11.68
C LEU A 113 0.77 -14.63 11.25
N ARG A 114 2.00 -14.69 11.79
CA ARG A 114 3.09 -13.77 11.39
C ARG A 114 3.44 -13.94 9.91
N VAL A 115 3.68 -15.17 9.46
CA VAL A 115 4.04 -15.47 8.07
C VAL A 115 2.91 -15.04 7.11
N ARG A 116 1.66 -15.31 7.44
CA ARG A 116 0.50 -14.85 6.63
C ARG A 116 0.40 -13.33 6.58
N LYS A 117 0.69 -12.64 7.69
CA LYS A 117 0.72 -11.17 7.73
C LYS A 117 1.83 -10.61 6.85
N GLU A 118 3.04 -11.17 6.93
CA GLU A 118 4.19 -10.77 6.11
C GLU A 118 3.93 -11.03 4.62
N MET A 119 3.40 -12.20 4.27
CA MET A 119 2.97 -12.51 2.91
C MET A 119 1.94 -11.48 2.42
N LYS A 120 0.92 -11.22 3.22
CA LYS A 120 -0.10 -10.22 2.88
C LYS A 120 0.54 -8.84 2.69
N GLN A 121 1.42 -8.39 3.56
CA GLN A 121 2.11 -7.10 3.42
C GLN A 121 2.96 -7.07 2.15
N THR A 122 3.72 -8.12 1.85
CA THR A 122 4.58 -8.19 0.66
C THR A 122 3.76 -8.24 -0.63
N VAL A 123 2.68 -9.03 -0.66
CA VAL A 123 1.78 -9.14 -1.80
C VAL A 123 0.88 -7.90 -1.90
N THR A 124 0.42 -7.36 -0.75
CA THR A 124 -0.51 -6.24 -0.70
C THR A 124 0.17 -4.91 -1.04
N THR A 125 1.46 -4.74 -0.79
CA THR A 125 2.20 -3.57 -1.30
C THR A 125 2.22 -3.58 -2.85
N GLY A 126 2.14 -4.77 -3.47
CA GLY A 126 1.96 -4.93 -4.92
C GLY A 126 0.51 -4.88 -5.43
N THR A 127 -0.48 -5.29 -4.62
CA THR A 127 -1.87 -5.52 -5.08
C THR A 127 -2.96 -4.84 -4.27
N THR A 128 -2.62 -4.05 -3.23
CA THR A 128 -3.64 -3.39 -2.41
C THR A 128 -4.52 -2.54 -3.28
N GLU A 129 -5.80 -2.64 -3.02
CA GLU A 129 -6.90 -1.82 -3.56
C GLU A 129 -6.41 -0.47 -4.08
N ARG A 130 -5.89 -0.49 -5.33
CA ARG A 130 -5.40 0.69 -6.03
C ARG A 130 -6.58 1.50 -6.57
N ASN A 131 -7.64 1.59 -5.75
CA ASN A 131 -8.82 2.38 -6.09
C ASN A 131 -8.41 3.82 -6.46
N TRP A 132 -7.35 4.33 -5.84
CA TRP A 132 -6.83 5.64 -6.16
C TRP A 132 -6.17 5.69 -7.56
N VAL A 133 -5.45 4.64 -7.99
CA VAL A 133 -4.89 4.55 -9.35
C VAL A 133 -6.01 4.49 -10.38
N THR A 134 -7.01 3.64 -10.13
CA THR A 134 -8.19 3.55 -10.99
C THR A 134 -8.93 4.89 -11.08
N LEU A 135 -8.97 5.64 -9.99
CA LEU A 135 -9.56 6.98 -9.97
C LEU A 135 -8.79 7.95 -10.87
N PHE A 136 -7.44 7.96 -10.83
CA PHE A 136 -6.64 8.80 -11.71
C PHE A 136 -6.81 8.39 -13.18
N LYS A 137 -6.84 7.09 -13.49
CA LYS A 137 -7.06 6.57 -14.86
C LYS A 137 -8.39 6.97 -15.46
N GLN A 138 -9.45 7.13 -14.67
CA GLN A 138 -10.73 7.63 -15.19
C GLN A 138 -10.63 9.02 -15.82
N TYR A 139 -9.56 9.75 -15.49
CA TYR A 139 -9.30 11.10 -15.98
C TYR A 139 -8.09 11.18 -16.92
N GLU A 140 -7.60 10.04 -17.46
CA GLU A 140 -6.45 9.98 -18.37
C GLU A 140 -6.60 10.90 -19.60
N ASN A 141 -7.81 10.95 -20.14
CA ASN A 141 -8.11 11.70 -21.37
C ASN A 141 -8.93 12.98 -21.09
N ILE A 142 -8.57 13.73 -20.04
CA ILE A 142 -9.23 15.01 -19.79
C ILE A 142 -8.77 16.07 -20.79
N GLU A 143 -9.72 16.74 -21.41
CA GLU A 143 -9.46 17.84 -22.35
C GLU A 143 -9.56 19.21 -21.65
N GLU A 144 -10.32 19.32 -20.58
CA GLU A 144 -10.53 20.54 -19.83
C GLU A 144 -10.67 20.31 -18.32
N LEU A 145 -10.29 21.33 -17.55
CA LEU A 145 -10.42 21.30 -16.10
C LEU A 145 -11.85 21.57 -15.69
N ASN A 146 -12.47 20.61 -15.01
CA ASN A 146 -13.79 20.77 -14.47
C ASN A 146 -13.83 20.49 -12.96
N ARG A 147 -14.92 20.95 -12.32
CA ARG A 147 -15.09 20.80 -10.86
C ARG A 147 -15.00 19.33 -10.40
N ARG A 148 -15.46 18.40 -11.22
CA ARG A 148 -15.48 16.97 -10.87
C ARG A 148 -14.05 16.43 -10.74
N VAL A 149 -13.15 16.76 -11.67
CA VAL A 149 -11.74 16.39 -11.66
C VAL A 149 -11.05 16.96 -10.42
N LEU A 150 -11.23 18.27 -10.17
CA LEU A 150 -10.66 18.93 -8.99
C LEU A 150 -11.13 18.25 -7.69
N MET A 151 -12.42 18.04 -7.54
CA MET A 151 -12.98 17.41 -6.34
C MET A 151 -12.56 15.95 -6.17
N ALA A 152 -12.25 15.25 -7.26
CA ALA A 152 -11.80 13.87 -7.20
C ALA A 152 -10.33 13.74 -6.84
N LEU A 153 -9.46 14.53 -7.47
CA LEU A 153 -8.00 14.33 -7.44
C LEU A 153 -7.26 15.29 -6.51
N VAL A 154 -7.80 16.50 -6.28
CA VAL A 154 -7.11 17.55 -5.53
C VAL A 154 -7.71 17.71 -4.13
N ASP A 155 -6.83 17.79 -3.12
CA ASP A 155 -7.21 18.13 -1.75
C ASP A 155 -7.29 19.66 -1.60
N ARG A 156 -6.20 20.35 -1.97
CA ARG A 156 -6.12 21.81 -1.91
C ARG A 156 -5.13 22.38 -2.92
N ILE A 157 -5.33 23.64 -3.28
CA ILE A 157 -4.44 24.42 -4.11
C ILE A 157 -4.00 25.63 -3.29
N LEU A 158 -2.70 25.84 -3.15
CA LEU A 158 -2.09 26.97 -2.47
C LEU A 158 -1.46 27.89 -3.52
N ILE A 159 -1.75 29.17 -3.43
CA ILE A 159 -1.14 30.21 -4.27
C ILE A 159 -0.29 31.07 -3.37
N HIS A 160 1.03 31.03 -3.58
CA HIS A 160 2.00 31.79 -2.81
C HIS A 160 2.19 33.21 -3.35
N GLU A 161 2.75 34.11 -2.56
CA GLU A 161 2.97 35.50 -2.92
C GLU A 161 3.85 35.71 -4.15
N ASN A 162 4.75 34.73 -4.44
CA ASN A 162 5.61 34.73 -5.62
C ASN A 162 4.93 34.14 -6.87
N HIS A 163 3.60 33.98 -6.89
CA HIS A 163 2.81 33.37 -7.97
C HIS A 163 3.10 31.87 -8.20
N THR A 164 3.79 31.23 -7.26
CA THR A 164 3.95 29.79 -7.30
C THR A 164 2.65 29.12 -6.87
N ILE A 165 2.22 28.12 -7.62
CA ILE A 165 1.03 27.32 -7.32
C ILE A 165 1.51 25.98 -6.81
N GLU A 166 1.10 25.62 -5.61
CA GLU A 166 1.32 24.31 -5.02
C GLU A 166 -0.01 23.54 -5.01
N ILE A 167 0.00 22.34 -5.56
CA ILE A 167 -1.18 21.49 -5.62
C ILE A 167 -0.95 20.30 -4.73
N ILE A 168 -1.82 20.12 -3.74
CA ILE A 168 -1.81 18.96 -2.86
C ILE A 168 -2.87 18.01 -3.38
N PHE A 169 -2.41 16.88 -3.90
CA PHE A 169 -3.28 15.83 -4.40
C PHE A 169 -3.80 14.97 -3.26
N LYS A 170 -4.99 14.42 -3.44
CA LYS A 170 -5.48 13.30 -2.63
C LYS A 170 -4.59 12.08 -2.89
N TYR A 171 -4.52 11.16 -1.93
CA TYR A 171 -3.72 9.94 -2.04
C TYR A 171 -2.21 10.19 -2.20
N ARG A 172 -1.72 11.31 -1.68
CA ARG A 172 -0.30 11.66 -1.71
C ARG A 172 0.56 10.61 -1.01
N ASP A 173 0.10 10.14 0.14
CA ASP A 173 0.84 9.17 0.97
C ASP A 173 0.87 7.80 0.30
N GLU A 174 -0.26 7.37 -0.30
CA GLU A 174 -0.34 6.12 -1.06
C GLU A 174 0.56 6.17 -2.32
N TYR A 175 0.57 7.31 -3.01
CA TYR A 175 1.47 7.54 -4.13
C TYR A 175 2.94 7.44 -3.71
N GLN A 176 3.32 8.12 -2.62
CA GLN A 176 4.69 8.13 -2.12
C GLN A 176 5.15 6.72 -1.71
N GLN A 177 4.33 6.00 -0.95
CA GLN A 177 4.62 4.62 -0.55
C GLN A 177 4.78 3.69 -1.75
N THR A 178 3.92 3.86 -2.75
CA THR A 178 3.99 3.07 -3.98
C THR A 178 5.24 3.39 -4.79
N LEU A 179 5.61 4.67 -4.88
CA LEU A 179 6.83 5.11 -5.55
C LEU A 179 8.09 4.55 -4.86
N GLU A 180 8.17 4.61 -3.53
CA GLU A 180 9.27 4.04 -2.76
C GLU A 180 9.39 2.52 -3.00
N TYR A 181 8.26 1.82 -3.05
CA TYR A 181 8.23 0.41 -3.37
C TYR A 181 8.80 0.12 -4.77
N VAL A 182 8.38 0.87 -5.81
CA VAL A 182 8.88 0.70 -7.18
C VAL A 182 10.38 1.02 -7.26
N LEU A 183 10.82 2.08 -6.59
CA LEU A 183 12.24 2.44 -6.54
C LEU A 183 13.11 1.35 -5.90
N GLY A 184 12.57 0.60 -4.94
CA GLY A 184 13.25 -0.56 -4.35
C GLY A 184 13.51 -1.70 -5.34
N TYR A 185 12.85 -1.73 -6.50
CA TYR A 185 13.04 -2.71 -7.58
C TYR A 185 13.71 -2.12 -8.84
N ALA A 186 14.23 -0.90 -8.76
CA ALA A 186 14.78 -0.20 -9.93
C ALA A 186 15.87 -1.01 -10.63
N ASP A 187 16.79 -1.63 -9.87
CA ASP A 187 17.86 -2.45 -10.43
C ASP A 187 17.34 -3.73 -11.12
N GLU A 188 16.35 -4.39 -10.54
CA GLU A 188 15.73 -5.59 -11.13
C GLU A 188 14.95 -5.25 -12.41
N LEU A 189 14.26 -4.10 -12.41
CA LEU A 189 13.55 -3.60 -13.59
C LEU A 189 14.47 -3.22 -14.72
N ALA A 190 15.63 -2.61 -14.43
CA ALA A 190 16.63 -2.24 -15.43
C ALA A 190 17.26 -3.45 -16.14
N ILE A 191 17.27 -4.63 -15.51
CA ILE A 191 17.79 -5.87 -16.08
C ILE A 191 16.72 -6.58 -16.92
N ALA A 192 15.43 -6.33 -16.62
CA ALA A 192 14.29 -7.01 -17.25
C ALA A 192 13.81 -6.36 -18.57
N VAL A 193 14.34 -5.18 -18.94
CA VAL A 193 14.11 -4.44 -20.18
C VAL A 193 15.24 -4.69 -21.18
#